data_10fcbfc6e0f6819726d5d2cc29ced43a
#
_entry.id   10fcbfc6e0f6819726d5d2cc29ced43a
#
_cell.length_a   1.000
_cell.length_b   1.000
_cell.length_c   1.000
_cell.angle_alpha   90.00
_cell.angle_beta   90.00
_cell.angle_gamma   90.00
#
_symmetry.space_group_name_H-M   'P 1'
#
loop_
_entity.id
_entity.type
_entity.pdbx_description
1 polymer ?
#
loop_
_entity_poly.entity_id
_entity_poly.type
_entity_poly.pdbx_seq_one_letter_code
_entity_poly.pdbx_strand_id
1 'polypeptide(L)'
;MILIQGAHVFAPEDQGIQDVLIGGGKILKIGRQLPVQESYGVTCIDGRGKYLFPGFIDGHVHILGGGGEGGYKTRTPEIMLTDIIKGGVTTVVGCLGTDGTTRTMTNLIAKARGLEEEGITAWIYTGSYQVPVRTLTGTIIDDLILIDKVIGTGEVALS
;
A
#
# COMPACT_ATOMS: atom_id res chain seq x y z
N MET A 1 -11.30 19.95 -1.77
CA MET A 1 -11.77 19.14 -0.61
C MET A 1 -12.78 18.12 -1.09
N ILE A 2 -12.94 17.02 -0.35
CA ILE A 2 -13.94 15.98 -0.65
C ILE A 2 -14.81 15.82 0.59
N LEU A 3 -16.12 15.75 0.41
CA LEU A 3 -17.09 15.40 1.44
C LEU A 3 -17.80 14.10 1.05
N ILE A 4 -17.62 13.05 1.84
CA ILE A 4 -18.41 11.82 1.71
C ILE A 4 -19.60 11.94 2.64
N GLN A 5 -20.82 11.85 2.12
CA GLN A 5 -22.06 12.09 2.88
C GLN A 5 -22.83 10.82 3.15
N GLY A 6 -23.22 10.62 4.41
CA GLY A 6 -24.16 9.58 4.83
C GLY A 6 -23.65 8.15 4.69
N ALA A 7 -22.34 7.92 4.71
CA ALA A 7 -21.76 6.59 4.71
C ALA A 7 -21.86 5.93 6.10
N HIS A 8 -21.93 4.61 6.15
CA HIS A 8 -21.72 3.86 7.38
C HIS A 8 -20.21 3.71 7.61
N VAL A 9 -19.68 4.41 8.60
CA VAL A 9 -18.24 4.59 8.82
C VAL A 9 -17.71 3.64 9.88
N PHE A 10 -16.57 3.02 9.60
CA PHE A 10 -15.76 2.23 10.53
C PHE A 10 -14.37 2.85 10.69
N ALA A 11 -13.87 3.00 11.95
CA ALA A 11 -12.58 3.66 12.21
C ALA A 11 -11.92 3.26 13.56
N PRO A 12 -11.52 2.03 13.82
CA PRO A 12 -11.97 0.74 13.27
C PRO A 12 -13.37 0.32 13.75
N GLU A 13 -13.85 0.85 14.89
CA GLU A 13 -15.16 0.55 15.44
C GLU A 13 -16.27 1.17 14.59
N ASP A 14 -17.45 0.61 14.72
CA ASP A 14 -18.66 1.11 14.06
C ASP A 14 -19.03 2.50 14.59
N GLN A 15 -18.94 3.51 13.72
CA GLN A 15 -19.32 4.91 13.99
C GLN A 15 -20.76 5.23 13.55
N GLY A 16 -21.45 4.25 12.96
CA GLY A 16 -22.76 4.46 12.34
C GLY A 16 -22.72 5.37 11.11
N ILE A 17 -23.86 5.96 10.79
CA ILE A 17 -23.98 6.84 9.62
C ILE A 17 -23.35 8.20 9.91
N GLN A 18 -22.32 8.57 9.14
CA GLN A 18 -21.54 9.79 9.28
C GLN A 18 -21.23 10.42 7.93
N ASP A 19 -20.87 11.70 7.97
CA ASP A 19 -20.19 12.41 6.89
C ASP A 19 -18.70 12.48 7.19
N VAL A 20 -17.84 12.40 6.16
CA VAL A 20 -16.40 12.51 6.28
C VAL A 20 -15.88 13.60 5.36
N LEU A 21 -15.28 14.63 5.95
CA LEU A 21 -14.63 15.72 5.22
C LEU A 21 -13.14 15.45 5.09
N ILE A 22 -12.63 15.51 3.86
CA ILE A 22 -11.24 15.25 3.49
C ILE A 22 -10.66 16.47 2.81
N GLY A 23 -9.45 16.87 3.20
CA GLY A 23 -8.72 17.95 2.56
C GLY A 23 -7.22 17.85 2.82
N GLY A 24 -6.41 18.21 1.82
CA GLY A 24 -4.95 18.15 1.91
C GLY A 24 -4.43 16.73 2.21
N GLY A 25 -5.09 15.69 1.71
CA GLY A 25 -4.70 14.28 1.97
C GLY A 25 -5.00 13.78 3.39
N LYS A 26 -5.83 14.51 4.15
CA LYS A 26 -6.15 14.16 5.55
C LYS A 26 -7.66 14.18 5.80
N ILE A 27 -8.11 13.35 6.72
CA ILE A 27 -9.46 13.46 7.29
C ILE A 27 -9.48 14.69 8.20
N LEU A 28 -10.30 15.67 7.85
CA LEU A 28 -10.43 16.92 8.61
C LEU A 28 -11.50 16.80 9.69
N LYS A 29 -12.59 16.11 9.38
CA LYS A 29 -13.70 15.94 10.31
C LYS A 29 -14.54 14.71 9.95
N ILE A 30 -15.04 14.04 10.98
CA ILE A 30 -16.11 13.04 10.91
C ILE A 30 -17.26 13.53 11.77
N GLY A 31 -18.49 13.43 11.32
CA GLY A 31 -19.66 13.86 12.07
C GLY A 31 -20.94 13.76 11.27
N ARG A 32 -22.07 14.01 11.91
CA ARG A 32 -23.39 13.98 11.26
C ARG A 32 -23.70 15.34 10.65
N GLN A 33 -24.23 15.35 9.42
CA GLN A 33 -24.71 16.55 8.74
C GLN A 33 -23.68 17.69 8.76
N LEU A 34 -22.46 17.40 8.28
CA LEU A 34 -21.41 18.40 8.23
C LEU A 34 -21.82 19.55 7.30
N PRO A 35 -21.85 20.79 7.80
CA PRO A 35 -22.17 21.94 6.96
C PRO A 35 -21.04 22.16 5.96
N VAL A 36 -21.36 22.12 4.68
CA VAL A 36 -20.42 22.42 3.61
C VAL A 36 -20.96 23.56 2.78
N GLN A 37 -20.16 24.62 2.67
CA GLN A 37 -20.45 25.71 1.73
C GLN A 37 -19.91 25.30 0.35
N GLU A 38 -20.78 25.24 -0.65
CA GLU A 38 -20.41 24.94 -2.04
C GLU A 38 -19.35 25.88 -2.60
N SER A 39 -19.25 27.10 -2.02
CA SER A 39 -18.26 28.12 -2.41
C SER A 39 -16.79 27.71 -2.20
N TYR A 40 -16.49 26.64 -1.47
CA TYR A 40 -15.11 26.22 -1.18
C TYR A 40 -14.55 25.15 -2.13
N GLY A 41 -15.18 24.88 -3.27
CA GLY A 41 -14.72 23.87 -4.23
C GLY A 41 -14.69 22.46 -3.63
N VAL A 42 -15.75 22.09 -2.91
CA VAL A 42 -15.90 20.78 -2.30
C VAL A 42 -16.58 19.83 -3.27
N THR A 43 -15.94 18.69 -3.55
CA THR A 43 -16.55 17.58 -4.29
C THR A 43 -17.35 16.72 -3.31
N CYS A 44 -18.64 16.59 -3.51
CA CYS A 44 -19.50 15.73 -2.69
C CYS A 44 -19.62 14.33 -3.30
N ILE A 45 -19.46 13.31 -2.47
CA ILE A 45 -19.65 11.89 -2.81
C ILE A 45 -20.83 11.37 -2.00
N ASP A 46 -21.83 10.83 -2.67
CA ASP A 46 -22.96 10.17 -2.01
C ASP A 46 -22.53 8.82 -1.46
N GLY A 47 -22.43 8.73 -0.14
CA GLY A 47 -22.08 7.53 0.63
C GLY A 47 -23.28 6.75 1.17
N ARG A 48 -24.51 7.21 0.92
CA ARG A 48 -25.71 6.56 1.45
C ARG A 48 -25.83 5.11 0.99
N GLY A 49 -26.05 4.20 1.95
CA GLY A 49 -26.10 2.76 1.71
C GLY A 49 -24.73 2.11 1.44
N LYS A 50 -23.64 2.86 1.60
CA LYS A 50 -22.27 2.34 1.45
C LYS A 50 -21.55 2.27 2.80
N TYR A 51 -20.59 1.36 2.89
CA TYR A 51 -19.67 1.27 4.01
C TYR A 51 -18.37 2.00 3.67
N LEU A 52 -17.84 2.75 4.64
CA LEU A 52 -16.56 3.45 4.54
C LEU A 52 -15.60 2.89 5.59
N PHE A 53 -14.51 2.33 5.14
CA PHE A 53 -13.44 1.79 5.97
C PHE A 53 -12.14 2.54 5.71
N PRO A 54 -11.16 2.53 6.66
CA PRO A 54 -9.77 2.80 6.33
C PRO A 54 -9.30 1.86 5.21
N GLY A 55 -8.44 2.34 4.33
CA GLY A 55 -7.86 1.49 3.30
C GLY A 55 -7.10 0.32 3.91
N PHE A 56 -7.18 -0.85 3.27
CA PHE A 56 -6.50 -2.04 3.77
C PHE A 56 -4.98 -1.92 3.62
N ILE A 57 -4.27 -2.57 4.54
CA ILE A 57 -2.82 -2.70 4.53
C ILE A 57 -2.48 -4.14 4.18
N ASP A 58 -1.80 -4.33 3.06
CA ASP A 58 -1.24 -5.64 2.70
C ASP A 58 0.24 -5.66 3.08
N GLY A 59 0.55 -6.38 4.16
CA GLY A 59 1.89 -6.45 4.74
C GLY A 59 2.86 -7.37 3.98
N HIS A 60 2.44 -8.01 2.88
CA HIS A 60 3.28 -8.97 2.16
C HIS A 60 2.86 -9.09 0.69
N VAL A 61 3.50 -8.33 -0.20
CA VAL A 61 3.14 -8.28 -1.62
C VAL A 61 4.37 -8.42 -2.51
N HIS A 62 4.30 -9.32 -3.47
CA HIS A 62 5.31 -9.43 -4.52
C HIS A 62 5.06 -8.36 -5.60
N ILE A 63 5.39 -7.10 -5.29
CA ILE A 63 5.09 -5.96 -6.19
C ILE A 63 5.84 -6.02 -7.52
N LEU A 64 6.94 -6.78 -7.60
CA LEU A 64 7.66 -7.09 -8.84
C LEU A 64 7.11 -8.33 -9.57
N GLY A 65 5.98 -8.86 -9.11
CA GLY A 65 5.47 -10.15 -9.51
C GLY A 65 6.12 -11.29 -8.74
N GLY A 66 5.44 -12.40 -8.70
CA GLY A 66 5.84 -13.64 -8.03
C GLY A 66 6.01 -14.80 -9.00
N GLY A 67 6.08 -16.00 -8.45
CA GLY A 67 6.19 -17.24 -9.21
C GLY A 67 7.58 -17.42 -9.85
N GLY A 68 7.65 -18.43 -10.71
CA GLY A 68 8.87 -18.85 -11.38
C GLY A 68 9.37 -20.22 -10.95
N GLU A 69 8.84 -20.78 -9.87
CA GLU A 69 9.22 -22.08 -9.33
C GLU A 69 8.92 -23.23 -10.32
N GLY A 70 7.86 -23.08 -11.12
CA GLY A 70 7.49 -24.01 -12.20
C GLY A 70 8.17 -23.71 -13.54
N GLY A 71 9.21 -22.89 -13.54
CA GLY A 71 9.95 -22.43 -14.73
C GLY A 71 9.52 -21.05 -15.19
N TYR A 72 10.27 -20.47 -16.12
CA TYR A 72 10.13 -19.06 -16.57
C TYR A 72 8.70 -18.67 -16.98
N LYS A 73 7.94 -19.58 -17.55
CA LYS A 73 6.56 -19.33 -17.98
C LYS A 73 5.55 -19.14 -16.84
N THR A 74 5.92 -19.49 -15.60
CA THR A 74 5.05 -19.35 -14.42
C THR A 74 5.28 -18.04 -13.66
N ARG A 75 6.16 -17.18 -14.16
CA ARG A 75 6.40 -15.85 -13.59
C ARG A 75 5.22 -14.93 -13.89
N THR A 76 4.80 -14.16 -12.88
CA THR A 76 3.80 -13.12 -13.05
C THR A 76 4.47 -11.77 -13.33
N PRO A 77 3.78 -10.84 -14.03
CA PRO A 77 4.28 -9.48 -14.22
C PRO A 77 4.27 -8.68 -12.89
N GLU A 78 4.84 -7.50 -12.93
CA GLU A 78 4.68 -6.51 -11.84
C GLU A 78 3.21 -6.19 -11.63
N ILE A 79 2.84 -5.97 -10.36
CA ILE A 79 1.47 -5.58 -10.03
C ILE A 79 1.18 -4.15 -10.49
N MET A 80 -0.01 -3.93 -11.00
CA MET A 80 -0.49 -2.59 -11.36
C MET A 80 -1.22 -1.95 -10.18
N LEU A 81 -1.15 -0.61 -10.06
CA LEU A 81 -1.92 0.13 -9.05
C LEU A 81 -3.40 -0.26 -9.07
N THR A 82 -3.98 -0.41 -10.25
CA THR A 82 -5.39 -0.77 -10.42
C THR A 82 -5.78 -2.11 -9.80
N ASP A 83 -4.85 -3.06 -9.74
CA ASP A 83 -5.10 -4.36 -9.12
C ASP A 83 -5.11 -4.24 -7.60
N ILE A 84 -4.23 -3.39 -7.06
CA ILE A 84 -4.13 -3.09 -5.62
C ILE A 84 -5.40 -2.39 -5.12
N ILE A 85 -5.77 -1.28 -5.77
CA ILE A 85 -6.91 -0.46 -5.30
C ILE A 85 -8.27 -1.12 -5.50
N LYS A 86 -8.44 -2.01 -6.47
CA LYS A 86 -9.66 -2.82 -6.62
C LYS A 86 -9.91 -3.73 -5.43
N GLY A 87 -8.85 -4.16 -4.74
CA GLY A 87 -8.93 -4.90 -3.48
C GLY A 87 -9.19 -4.00 -2.25
N GLY A 88 -9.30 -2.68 -2.42
CA GLY A 88 -9.41 -1.73 -1.32
C GLY A 88 -8.11 -1.51 -0.55
N VAL A 89 -6.98 -1.98 -1.08
CA VAL A 89 -5.67 -1.83 -0.47
C VAL A 89 -5.10 -0.45 -0.79
N THR A 90 -4.63 0.27 0.22
CA THR A 90 -4.03 1.60 0.09
C THR A 90 -2.60 1.67 0.62
N THR A 91 -2.13 0.59 1.24
CA THR A 91 -0.77 0.46 1.75
C THR A 91 -0.25 -0.94 1.45
N VAL A 92 0.93 -1.04 0.88
CA VAL A 92 1.59 -2.32 0.60
C VAL A 92 2.99 -2.37 1.20
N VAL A 93 3.41 -3.58 1.58
CA VAL A 93 4.81 -3.87 1.91
C VAL A 93 5.35 -4.86 0.89
N GLY A 94 6.20 -4.37 0.00
CA GLY A 94 6.78 -5.16 -1.09
C GLY A 94 7.92 -6.07 -0.62
N CYS A 95 8.01 -7.26 -1.20
CA CYS A 95 9.13 -8.19 -1.03
C CYS A 95 9.57 -8.81 -2.36
N LEU A 96 10.82 -9.33 -2.40
CA LEU A 96 11.32 -9.99 -3.59
C LEU A 96 10.73 -11.38 -3.82
N GLY A 97 10.44 -12.11 -2.74
CA GLY A 97 10.05 -13.50 -2.80
C GLY A 97 11.21 -14.44 -3.15
N THR A 98 10.90 -15.53 -3.83
CA THR A 98 11.86 -16.61 -4.16
C THR A 98 12.90 -16.22 -5.20
N ASP A 99 12.61 -15.25 -6.08
CA ASP A 99 13.51 -14.80 -7.13
C ASP A 99 14.33 -13.57 -6.74
N GLY A 100 15.41 -13.76 -6.02
CA GLY A 100 16.39 -12.70 -5.75
C GLY A 100 17.49 -12.57 -6.82
N THR A 101 17.37 -13.26 -7.96
CA THR A 101 18.35 -13.24 -9.04
C THR A 101 17.90 -12.37 -10.21
N THR A 102 16.69 -12.60 -10.73
CA THR A 102 16.16 -11.84 -11.87
C THR A 102 15.27 -10.68 -11.45
N ARG A 103 14.87 -10.64 -10.17
CA ARG A 103 14.26 -9.50 -9.48
C ARG A 103 15.26 -8.99 -8.45
N THR A 104 15.49 -7.69 -8.41
CA THR A 104 16.54 -7.09 -7.59
C THR A 104 15.96 -6.13 -6.54
N MET A 105 16.71 -5.89 -5.46
CA MET A 105 16.34 -4.91 -4.46
C MET A 105 16.24 -3.48 -5.03
N THR A 106 17.07 -3.14 -6.01
CA THR A 106 16.99 -1.83 -6.69
C THR A 106 15.70 -1.69 -7.49
N ASN A 107 15.25 -2.76 -8.15
CA ASN A 107 13.96 -2.76 -8.83
C ASN A 107 12.80 -2.69 -7.84
N LEU A 108 12.90 -3.40 -6.71
CA LEU A 108 11.86 -3.40 -5.66
C LEU A 108 11.62 -1.99 -5.10
N ILE A 109 12.69 -1.27 -4.73
CA ILE A 109 12.55 0.09 -4.21
C ILE A 109 12.06 1.06 -5.28
N ALA A 110 12.48 0.91 -6.52
CA ALA A 110 12.01 1.73 -7.64
C ALA A 110 10.50 1.54 -7.86
N LYS A 111 10.01 0.29 -7.84
CA LYS A 111 8.58 -0.01 -7.95
C LYS A 111 7.78 0.56 -6.78
N ALA A 112 8.28 0.43 -5.54
CA ALA A 112 7.61 1.00 -4.38
C ALA A 112 7.47 2.53 -4.49
N ARG A 113 8.52 3.23 -4.91
CA ARG A 113 8.47 4.69 -5.16
C ARG A 113 7.50 5.04 -6.28
N GLY A 114 7.46 4.26 -7.36
CA GLY A 114 6.49 4.45 -8.43
C GLY A 114 5.05 4.32 -7.95
N LEU A 115 4.74 3.31 -7.13
CA LEU A 115 3.40 3.16 -6.52
C LEU A 115 3.03 4.32 -5.60
N GLU A 116 4.00 4.93 -4.91
CA GLU A 116 3.75 6.14 -4.12
C GLU A 116 3.46 7.36 -5.00
N GLU A 117 4.19 7.54 -6.09
CA GLU A 117 3.91 8.59 -7.06
C GLU A 117 2.52 8.43 -7.68
N GLU A 118 2.03 7.20 -7.81
CA GLU A 118 0.67 6.87 -8.23
C GLU A 118 -0.39 7.09 -7.14
N GLY A 119 0.01 7.26 -5.85
CA GLY A 119 -0.86 7.75 -4.77
C GLY A 119 -1.21 6.77 -3.66
N ILE A 120 -0.59 5.59 -3.56
CA ILE A 120 -0.71 4.70 -2.39
C ILE A 120 0.53 4.78 -1.52
N THR A 121 0.46 4.26 -0.29
CA THR A 121 1.64 4.10 0.56
C THR A 121 2.35 2.79 0.24
N ALA A 122 3.66 2.84 0.00
CA ALA A 122 4.45 1.65 -0.27
C ALA A 122 5.71 1.61 0.59
N TRP A 123 5.90 0.49 1.26
CA TRP A 123 7.09 0.11 2.03
C TRP A 123 7.69 -1.14 1.41
N ILE A 124 8.90 -1.51 1.81
CA ILE A 124 9.53 -2.77 1.39
C ILE A 124 10.21 -3.48 2.54
N TYR A 125 10.36 -4.78 2.39
CA TYR A 125 11.35 -5.56 3.14
C TYR A 125 12.65 -5.62 2.37
N THR A 126 13.80 -5.44 3.05
CA THR A 126 15.07 -5.82 2.47
C THR A 126 15.28 -7.32 2.63
N GLY A 127 15.93 -7.93 1.67
CA GLY A 127 16.23 -9.36 1.71
C GLY A 127 15.68 -10.12 0.50
N SER A 128 15.93 -11.41 0.54
CA SER A 128 15.50 -12.35 -0.48
C SER A 128 15.33 -13.71 0.18
N TYR A 129 14.66 -14.63 -0.52
CA TYR A 129 14.40 -15.97 -0.03
C TYR A 129 15.69 -16.75 0.33
N GLN A 130 16.75 -16.59 -0.48
CA GLN A 130 18.02 -17.27 -0.27
C GLN A 130 18.89 -16.60 0.81
N VAL A 131 19.75 -17.40 1.45
CA VAL A 131 20.81 -16.95 2.38
C VAL A 131 22.17 -17.15 1.72
N PRO A 132 23.06 -16.12 1.72
CA PRO A 132 22.85 -14.79 2.25
C PRO A 132 21.82 -13.98 1.47
N VAL A 133 21.04 -13.19 2.19
CA VAL A 133 19.97 -12.37 1.62
C VAL A 133 20.52 -11.25 0.73
N ARG A 134 19.76 -10.86 -0.26
CA ARG A 134 20.07 -9.69 -1.09
C ARG A 134 19.69 -8.41 -0.38
N THR A 135 20.54 -7.41 -0.42
CA THR A 135 20.35 -6.10 0.20
C THR A 135 20.64 -4.98 -0.79
N LEU A 136 20.29 -3.75 -0.47
CA LEU A 136 20.59 -2.57 -1.29
C LEU A 136 22.00 -2.04 -1.02
N THR A 137 22.40 -1.97 0.25
CA THR A 137 23.66 -1.33 0.67
C THR A 137 24.78 -2.32 1.00
N GLY A 138 24.47 -3.61 1.08
CA GLY A 138 25.41 -4.67 1.44
C GLY A 138 25.10 -5.38 2.74
N THR A 139 24.40 -4.71 3.68
CA THR A 139 23.94 -5.34 4.93
C THR A 139 22.48 -5.03 5.22
N ILE A 140 21.81 -5.92 5.96
CA ILE A 140 20.42 -5.70 6.42
C ILE A 140 20.35 -4.48 7.34
N ILE A 141 21.35 -4.31 8.22
CA ILE A 141 21.39 -3.22 9.19
C ILE A 141 21.47 -1.87 8.48
N ASP A 142 22.34 -1.74 7.49
CA ASP A 142 22.49 -0.49 6.75
C ASP A 142 21.22 -0.16 5.95
N ASP A 143 20.58 -1.14 5.33
CA ASP A 143 19.31 -0.94 4.64
C ASP A 143 18.22 -0.44 5.60
N LEU A 144 18.09 -1.04 6.79
CA LEU A 144 17.11 -0.65 7.81
C LEU A 144 17.35 0.74 8.39
N ILE A 145 18.61 1.17 8.48
CA ILE A 145 18.95 2.47 9.10
C ILE A 145 18.95 3.59 8.06
N LEU A 146 19.44 3.31 6.84
CA LEU A 146 19.73 4.34 5.85
C LEU A 146 18.59 4.55 4.84
N ILE A 147 17.68 3.60 4.71
CA ILE A 147 16.65 3.63 3.68
C ILE A 147 15.27 3.70 4.34
N ASP A 148 14.66 4.86 4.27
CA ASP A 148 13.35 5.17 4.86
C ASP A 148 12.22 4.21 4.45
N LYS A 149 12.33 3.63 3.26
CA LYS A 149 11.34 2.68 2.72
C LYS A 149 11.48 1.26 3.27
N VAL A 150 12.59 0.93 3.89
CA VAL A 150 12.86 -0.41 4.42
C VAL A 150 12.36 -0.50 5.86
N ILE A 151 11.32 -1.28 6.11
CA ILE A 151 10.70 -1.43 7.44
C ILE A 151 10.98 -2.77 8.12
N GLY A 152 11.70 -3.65 7.48
CA GLY A 152 12.03 -4.98 7.99
C GLY A 152 12.84 -5.79 7.00
N THR A 153 13.06 -7.06 7.31
CA THR A 153 13.69 -8.03 6.40
C THR A 153 12.75 -9.19 6.08
N GLY A 154 12.79 -9.69 4.87
CA GLY A 154 11.95 -10.80 4.39
C GLY A 154 11.86 -10.83 2.85
N GLU A 155 11.36 -11.89 2.30
CA GLU A 155 11.14 -13.25 2.84
C GLU A 155 12.47 -13.96 3.00
N VAL A 156 12.73 -14.60 4.13
CA VAL A 156 13.94 -15.40 4.33
C VAL A 156 13.52 -16.84 4.58
N ALA A 157 13.99 -17.78 3.75
CA ALA A 157 13.76 -19.19 3.96
C ALA A 157 14.75 -19.74 5.00
N LEU A 158 14.21 -20.26 6.07
CA LEU A 158 14.94 -21.01 7.07
C LEU A 158 14.46 -22.47 7.00
N SER A 159 15.25 -23.35 6.41
CA SER A 159 14.98 -24.79 6.28
C SER A 159 16.09 -25.64 6.86
#